data_51cdbe82f13e4bb99e9d29dfcf319a46
#
_entry.id   51cdbe82f13e4bb99e9d29dfcf319a46
#
_cell.length_a   1.000
_cell.length_b   1.000
_cell.length_c   1.000
_cell.angle_alpha   90.00
_cell.angle_beta   90.00
_cell.angle_gamma   90.00
#
_symmetry.space_group_name_H-M   'P 1'
#
loop_
_entity.id
_entity.type
_entity.pdbx_description
1 polymer ?
#
loop_
_entity_poly.entity_id
_entity_poly.type
_entity_poly.pdbx_seq_one_letter_code
_entity_poly.pdbx_strand_id
1 'polypeptide(L)'
;MYKVIKRFIDIALALLGIVLLSPLFLGIIVFIKLESKGPIFFKQKRIGLHKKEFYILKFRTMRIDTPSAVPTHLLKNPYQWITKVGKVLRRTSLDELPQIWNILVGHMSLVGPRPALWNQFDLIEERDKYGANDILPGLTGWAQINGRDELSIPVKAKFDGYYVKNCSFILDCRCVVESFLVVFKRYGHREGGAD
;
A
#
# COMPACT_ATOMS: atom_id res chain seq x y z
N MET A 1 -21.01 -10.63 10.40
CA MET A 1 -20.15 -11.45 11.31
C MET A 1 -18.68 -11.44 10.88
N TYR A 2 -18.34 -11.75 9.63
CA TYR A 2 -16.92 -11.81 9.20
C TYR A 2 -16.13 -10.50 9.39
N LYS A 3 -16.70 -9.32 9.12
CA LYS A 3 -16.01 -8.02 9.30
C LYS A 3 -15.44 -7.82 10.72
N VAL A 4 -16.13 -8.29 11.75
CA VAL A 4 -15.66 -8.19 13.14
C VAL A 4 -14.49 -9.15 13.38
N ILE A 5 -14.65 -10.42 12.96
CA ILE A 5 -13.60 -11.44 13.06
C ILE A 5 -12.35 -10.98 12.31
N LYS A 6 -12.53 -10.46 11.08
CA LYS A 6 -11.46 -9.91 10.27
C LYS A 6 -10.68 -8.84 11.02
N ARG A 7 -11.36 -7.93 11.72
CA ARG A 7 -10.68 -6.88 12.49
C ARG A 7 -9.78 -7.45 13.60
N PHE A 8 -10.24 -8.48 14.31
CA PHE A 8 -9.41 -9.18 15.31
C PHE A 8 -8.20 -9.85 14.66
N ILE A 9 -8.38 -10.51 13.52
CA ILE A 9 -7.27 -11.11 12.75
C ILE A 9 -6.29 -10.04 12.30
N ASP A 10 -6.75 -8.90 11.75
CA ASP A 10 -5.91 -7.78 11.35
C ASP A 10 -5.04 -7.28 12.50
N ILE A 11 -5.62 -7.08 13.69
CA ILE A 11 -4.89 -6.60 14.88
C ILE A 11 -3.86 -7.66 15.33
N ALA A 12 -4.27 -8.92 15.44
CA ALA A 12 -3.39 -10.00 15.87
C ALA A 12 -2.18 -10.17 14.92
N LEU A 13 -2.43 -10.17 13.61
CA LEU A 13 -1.38 -10.26 12.60
C LEU A 13 -0.50 -9.01 12.56
N ALA A 14 -1.06 -7.82 12.78
CA ALA A 14 -0.28 -6.58 12.85
C ALA A 14 0.65 -6.60 14.08
N LEU A 15 0.17 -6.98 15.26
CA LEU A 15 1.00 -7.11 16.48
C LEU A 15 2.11 -8.14 16.28
N LEU A 16 1.76 -9.33 15.79
CA LEU A 16 2.74 -10.38 15.49
C LEU A 16 3.79 -9.89 14.48
N GLY A 17 3.34 -9.22 13.41
CA GLY A 17 4.21 -8.66 12.38
C GLY A 17 5.18 -7.60 12.95
N ILE A 18 4.71 -6.70 13.82
CA ILE A 18 5.57 -5.70 14.47
C ILE A 18 6.67 -6.39 15.31
N VAL A 19 6.32 -7.41 16.09
CA VAL A 19 7.29 -8.12 16.93
C VAL A 19 8.30 -8.90 16.06
N LEU A 20 7.81 -9.72 15.13
CA LEU A 20 8.68 -10.58 14.30
C LEU A 20 9.57 -9.79 13.35
N LEU A 21 9.07 -8.69 12.79
CA LEU A 21 9.81 -7.87 11.84
C LEU A 21 10.61 -6.75 12.50
N SER A 22 10.56 -6.61 13.84
CA SER A 22 11.30 -5.56 14.55
C SER A 22 12.81 -5.52 14.26
N PRO A 23 13.56 -6.66 14.17
CA PRO A 23 14.96 -6.60 13.79
C PRO A 23 15.18 -6.08 12.35
N LEU A 24 14.28 -6.47 11.43
CA LEU A 24 14.31 -5.99 10.05
C LEU A 24 14.02 -4.48 9.99
N PHE A 25 13.03 -3.99 10.76
CA PHE A 25 12.73 -2.56 10.87
C PHE A 25 13.95 -1.79 11.34
N LEU A 26 14.62 -2.25 12.39
CA LEU A 26 15.83 -1.60 12.91
C LEU A 26 16.94 -1.56 11.85
N GLY A 27 17.18 -2.65 11.16
CA GLY A 27 18.17 -2.70 10.06
C GLY A 27 17.85 -1.69 8.95
N ILE A 28 16.59 -1.65 8.49
CA ILE A 28 16.15 -0.69 7.46
C ILE A 28 16.33 0.77 7.95
N ILE A 29 15.97 1.06 9.20
CA ILE A 29 16.13 2.38 9.80
C ILE A 29 17.58 2.84 9.77
N VAL A 30 18.51 1.95 10.16
CA VAL A 30 19.96 2.23 10.15
C VAL A 30 20.42 2.54 8.73
N PHE A 31 20.09 1.69 7.75
CA PHE A 31 20.50 1.91 6.36
C PHE A 31 19.96 3.22 5.78
N ILE A 32 18.69 3.57 6.03
CA ILE A 32 18.10 4.85 5.59
C ILE A 32 18.86 6.04 6.20
N LYS A 33 19.23 5.96 7.49
CA LYS A 33 19.92 7.04 8.19
C LYS A 33 21.37 7.19 7.74
N LEU A 34 22.04 6.10 7.45
CA LEU A 34 23.43 6.11 6.95
C LEU A 34 23.49 6.67 5.51
N GLU A 35 22.49 6.36 4.67
CA GLU A 35 22.53 6.80 3.28
C GLU A 35 22.17 8.28 3.09
N SER A 36 21.19 8.79 3.86
CA SER A 36 20.71 10.16 3.64
C SER A 36 20.13 10.81 4.90
N LYS A 37 20.40 12.10 5.07
CA LYS A 37 19.85 12.93 6.16
C LYS A 37 18.33 13.07 6.01
N GLY A 38 17.59 13.18 7.12
CA GLY A 38 16.15 13.46 7.16
C GLY A 38 15.32 12.40 7.88
N PRO A 39 13.97 12.44 7.77
CA PRO A 39 13.07 11.52 8.46
C PRO A 39 13.19 10.09 7.94
N ILE A 40 12.91 9.10 8.79
CA ILE A 40 12.91 7.67 8.44
C ILE A 40 11.65 7.33 7.65
N PHE A 41 10.52 7.89 8.10
CA PHE A 41 9.22 7.62 7.52
C PHE A 41 8.78 8.72 6.58
N PHE A 42 8.12 8.32 5.51
CA PHE A 42 7.37 9.16 4.61
C PHE A 42 5.87 8.99 4.91
N LYS A 43 5.16 10.11 4.97
CA LYS A 43 3.70 10.15 5.18
C LYS A 43 3.04 10.61 3.89
N GLN A 44 2.01 9.90 3.44
CA GLN A 44 1.27 10.27 2.25
C GLN A 44 -0.23 10.26 2.54
N LYS A 45 -0.91 11.35 2.17
CA LYS A 45 -2.35 11.51 2.35
C LYS A 45 -3.09 10.57 1.40
N ARG A 46 -4.03 9.81 1.93
CA ARG A 46 -4.83 8.81 1.22
C ARG A 46 -6.28 8.87 1.66
N ILE A 47 -7.14 8.26 0.86
CA ILE A 47 -8.57 8.09 1.15
C ILE A 47 -8.77 6.71 1.79
N GLY A 48 -9.46 6.70 2.93
CA GLY A 48 -9.82 5.54 3.71
C GLY A 48 -11.32 5.27 3.75
N LEU A 49 -11.76 4.60 4.80
CA LEU A 49 -13.15 4.25 5.06
C LEU A 49 -14.07 5.47 4.99
N HIS A 50 -15.20 5.35 4.27
CA HIS A 50 -16.17 6.42 4.05
C HIS A 50 -15.53 7.71 3.51
N LYS A 51 -14.54 7.57 2.66
CA LYS A 51 -13.78 8.67 2.04
C LYS A 51 -13.07 9.61 3.02
N LYS A 52 -12.87 9.17 4.28
CA LYS A 52 -12.10 9.94 5.27
C LYS A 52 -10.62 9.93 4.90
N GLU A 53 -10.00 11.09 4.98
CA GLU A 53 -8.57 11.23 4.75
C GLU A 53 -7.75 10.66 5.91
N PHE A 54 -6.66 9.98 5.59
CA PHE A 54 -5.68 9.53 6.56
C PHE A 54 -4.27 9.54 5.95
N TYR A 55 -3.25 9.33 6.78
CA TYR A 55 -1.87 9.24 6.31
C TYR A 55 -1.38 7.80 6.39
N ILE A 56 -0.97 7.25 5.24
CA ILE A 56 -0.20 6.01 5.23
C ILE A 56 1.24 6.29 5.64
N LEU A 57 1.85 5.32 6.33
CA LEU A 57 3.25 5.33 6.69
C LEU A 57 4.04 4.44 5.75
N LYS A 58 5.17 4.94 5.26
CA LYS A 58 6.14 4.16 4.48
C LYS A 58 7.55 4.47 4.96
N PHE A 59 8.50 3.57 4.72
CA PHE A 59 9.89 3.96 4.80
C PHE A 59 10.22 4.97 3.70
N ARG A 60 11.07 5.95 4.01
CA ARG A 60 11.55 6.90 3.03
C ARG A 60 12.45 6.19 2.01
N THR A 61 12.10 6.30 0.75
CA THR A 61 12.83 5.71 -0.39
C THR A 61 13.40 6.76 -1.32
N MET A 62 13.09 8.04 -1.08
CA MET A 62 13.49 9.17 -1.92
C MET A 62 14.22 10.21 -1.09
N ARG A 63 15.02 11.03 -1.76
CA ARG A 63 15.72 12.16 -1.17
C ARG A 63 14.72 13.20 -0.64
N ILE A 64 15.13 13.96 0.37
CA ILE A 64 14.26 14.97 1.02
C ILE A 64 13.92 16.14 0.11
N ASP A 65 14.80 16.44 -0.85
CA ASP A 65 14.65 17.49 -1.85
C ASP A 65 13.75 17.09 -3.04
N THR A 66 13.16 15.90 -3.00
CA THR A 66 12.20 15.43 -4.01
C THR A 66 10.91 16.25 -3.97
N PRO A 67 10.37 16.72 -5.12
CA PRO A 67 9.08 17.38 -5.17
C PRO A 67 7.95 16.53 -4.57
N SER A 68 7.45 16.90 -3.40
CA SER A 68 6.47 16.12 -2.63
C SER A 68 5.05 16.16 -3.20
N ALA A 69 4.73 17.20 -3.98
CA ALA A 69 3.41 17.40 -4.56
C ALA A 69 3.16 16.60 -5.85
N VAL A 70 4.22 16.02 -6.44
CA VAL A 70 4.13 15.29 -7.70
C VAL A 70 4.21 13.78 -7.43
N PRO A 71 3.23 12.97 -7.91
CA PRO A 71 3.33 11.52 -7.87
C PRO A 71 4.61 11.02 -8.55
N THR A 72 5.24 9.99 -8.02
CA THR A 72 6.55 9.49 -8.51
C THR A 72 6.55 9.18 -10.02
N HIS A 73 5.44 8.64 -10.55
CA HIS A 73 5.31 8.30 -11.97
C HIS A 73 5.17 9.52 -12.91
N LEU A 74 4.92 10.70 -12.34
CA LEU A 74 4.85 11.96 -13.09
C LEU A 74 6.13 12.81 -12.94
N LEU A 75 7.11 12.36 -12.16
CA LEU A 75 8.41 13.03 -12.03
C LEU A 75 9.23 12.81 -13.30
N LYS A 76 9.84 13.87 -13.81
CA LYS A 76 10.90 13.76 -14.81
C LYS A 76 12.10 13.06 -14.18
N ASN A 77 12.53 11.92 -14.74
CA ASN A 77 13.66 11.11 -14.25
C ASN A 77 13.52 10.72 -12.76
N PRO A 78 12.49 9.94 -12.37
CA PRO A 78 12.25 9.60 -10.97
C PRO A 78 13.42 8.88 -10.31
N TYR A 79 14.26 8.18 -11.09
CA TYR A 79 15.43 7.42 -10.60
C TYR A 79 16.49 8.29 -9.92
N GLN A 80 16.64 9.56 -10.30
CA GLN A 80 17.61 10.48 -9.68
C GLN A 80 17.24 10.84 -8.23
N TRP A 81 15.96 10.70 -7.89
CA TRP A 81 15.42 11.02 -6.56
C TRP A 81 15.39 9.81 -5.63
N ILE A 82 15.43 8.59 -6.20
CA ILE A 82 15.35 7.35 -5.42
C ILE A 82 16.74 7.01 -4.87
N THR A 83 16.83 6.79 -3.55
CA THR A 83 18.08 6.39 -2.90
C THR A 83 18.43 4.94 -3.24
N LYS A 84 19.69 4.51 -3.05
CA LYS A 84 20.11 3.12 -3.32
C LYS A 84 19.34 2.13 -2.42
N VAL A 85 19.23 2.43 -1.13
CA VAL A 85 18.40 1.68 -0.18
C VAL A 85 16.94 1.73 -0.62
N GLY A 86 16.44 2.91 -0.99
CA GLY A 86 15.09 3.11 -1.49
C GLY A 86 14.74 2.24 -2.69
N LYS A 87 15.68 2.06 -3.63
CA LYS A 87 15.51 1.17 -4.79
C LYS A 87 15.30 -0.29 -4.37
N VAL A 88 16.07 -0.77 -3.40
CA VAL A 88 15.90 -2.13 -2.85
C VAL A 88 14.54 -2.26 -2.15
N LEU A 89 14.21 -1.30 -1.28
CA LEU A 89 12.95 -1.32 -0.53
C LEU A 89 11.72 -1.34 -1.45
N ARG A 90 11.71 -0.51 -2.51
CA ARG A 90 10.61 -0.48 -3.49
C ARG A 90 10.50 -1.80 -4.26
N ARG A 91 11.63 -2.34 -4.72
CA ARG A 91 11.65 -3.60 -5.47
C ARG A 91 11.12 -4.78 -4.66
N THR A 92 11.34 -4.76 -3.35
CA THR A 92 10.91 -5.80 -2.41
C THR A 92 9.60 -5.46 -1.70
N SER A 93 9.02 -4.30 -1.95
CA SER A 93 7.85 -3.75 -1.24
C SER A 93 8.05 -3.59 0.28
N LEU A 94 9.28 -3.67 0.77
CA LEU A 94 9.61 -3.48 2.19
C LEU A 94 9.38 -2.03 2.64
N ASP A 95 9.34 -1.06 1.72
CA ASP A 95 8.98 0.32 2.03
C ASP A 95 7.55 0.46 2.58
N GLU A 96 6.66 -0.47 2.29
CA GLU A 96 5.28 -0.47 2.74
C GLU A 96 5.07 -1.12 4.13
N LEU A 97 6.08 -1.78 4.70
CA LEU A 97 5.97 -2.44 6.01
C LEU A 97 5.45 -1.52 7.14
N PRO A 98 5.81 -0.23 7.24
CA PRO A 98 5.26 0.65 8.27
C PRO A 98 3.74 0.81 8.24
N GLN A 99 3.06 0.43 7.14
CA GLN A 99 1.60 0.43 7.08
C GLN A 99 0.96 -0.58 8.06
N ILE A 100 1.73 -1.55 8.58
CA ILE A 100 1.29 -2.42 9.69
C ILE A 100 0.79 -1.57 10.87
N TRP A 101 1.41 -0.41 11.13
CA TRP A 101 0.92 0.54 12.12
C TRP A 101 -0.45 1.12 11.74
N ASN A 102 -0.68 1.43 10.46
CA ASN A 102 -2.00 1.90 10.00
C ASN A 102 -3.08 0.82 10.20
N ILE A 103 -2.72 -0.47 10.05
CA ILE A 103 -3.62 -1.58 10.32
C ILE A 103 -3.94 -1.65 11.82
N LEU A 104 -2.93 -1.57 12.66
CA LEU A 104 -3.10 -1.66 14.11
C LEU A 104 -4.03 -0.56 14.66
N VAL A 105 -3.84 0.70 14.21
CA VAL A 105 -4.67 1.83 14.67
C VAL A 105 -6.05 1.90 14.01
N GLY A 106 -6.35 1.05 13.01
CA GLY A 106 -7.68 0.95 12.40
C GLY A 106 -7.91 1.83 11.17
N HIS A 107 -6.89 2.44 10.62
CA HIS A 107 -7.00 3.17 9.35
C HIS A 107 -7.01 2.24 8.14
N MET A 108 -6.45 1.04 8.29
CA MET A 108 -6.34 0.03 7.24
C MET A 108 -6.67 -1.36 7.76
N SER A 109 -6.86 -2.28 6.83
CA SER A 109 -6.92 -3.73 7.00
C SER A 109 -5.74 -4.38 6.29
N LEU A 110 -5.44 -5.64 6.59
CA LEU A 110 -4.46 -6.40 5.83
C LEU A 110 -4.90 -6.56 4.38
N VAL A 111 -6.17 -6.92 4.15
CA VAL A 111 -6.75 -7.11 2.82
C VAL A 111 -7.93 -6.18 2.60
N GLY A 112 -7.93 -5.48 1.46
CA GLY A 112 -8.96 -4.53 1.05
C GLY A 112 -8.55 -3.76 -0.21
N PRO A 113 -9.39 -2.86 -0.73
CA PRO A 113 -9.03 -1.96 -1.81
C PRO A 113 -7.79 -1.13 -1.47
N ARG A 114 -6.84 -0.98 -2.39
CA ARG A 114 -5.66 -0.14 -2.14
C ARG A 114 -6.10 1.31 -1.90
N PRO A 115 -5.61 2.00 -0.85
CA PRO A 115 -6.05 3.36 -0.56
C PRO A 115 -5.71 4.31 -1.72
N ALA A 116 -6.72 4.98 -2.28
CA ALA A 116 -6.56 5.98 -3.34
C ALA A 116 -5.76 7.18 -2.85
N LEU A 117 -5.04 7.87 -3.73
CA LEU A 117 -4.52 9.19 -3.42
C LEU A 117 -5.69 10.15 -3.16
N TRP A 118 -5.49 11.12 -2.29
CA TRP A 118 -6.52 12.11 -1.93
C TRP A 118 -7.06 12.89 -3.12
N ASN A 119 -6.29 13.00 -4.21
CA ASN A 119 -6.62 13.72 -5.44
C ASN A 119 -6.94 12.79 -6.63
N GLN A 120 -7.11 11.49 -6.42
CA GLN A 120 -7.60 10.53 -7.43
C GLN A 120 -9.13 10.50 -7.45
N PHE A 121 -9.76 11.63 -7.80
CA PHE A 121 -11.22 11.78 -7.78
C PHE A 121 -11.92 10.77 -8.68
N ASP A 122 -11.37 10.52 -9.86
CA ASP A 122 -11.85 9.57 -10.85
C ASP A 122 -11.96 8.12 -10.28
N LEU A 123 -10.93 7.65 -9.58
CA LEU A 123 -10.96 6.34 -8.93
C LEU A 123 -11.92 6.31 -7.75
N ILE A 124 -11.96 7.39 -6.96
CA ILE A 124 -12.84 7.49 -5.79
C ILE A 124 -14.32 7.44 -6.23
N GLU A 125 -14.67 8.21 -7.26
CA GLU A 125 -16.02 8.26 -7.81
C GLU A 125 -16.42 6.92 -8.44
N GLU A 126 -15.52 6.29 -9.21
CA GLU A 126 -15.79 4.99 -9.81
C GLU A 126 -16.03 3.90 -8.75
N ARG A 127 -15.31 3.94 -7.63
CA ARG A 127 -15.48 3.02 -6.49
C ARG A 127 -16.81 3.16 -5.76
N ASP A 128 -17.42 4.36 -5.77
CA ASP A 128 -18.74 4.57 -5.16
C ASP A 128 -19.80 3.66 -5.79
N LYS A 129 -19.72 3.40 -7.09
CA LYS A 129 -20.63 2.50 -7.81
C LYS A 129 -20.64 1.07 -7.27
N TYR A 130 -19.57 0.68 -6.58
CA TYR A 130 -19.35 -0.68 -6.07
C TYR A 130 -19.29 -0.76 -4.54
N GLY A 131 -19.48 0.36 -3.82
CA GLY A 131 -19.35 0.41 -2.35
C GLY A 131 -17.92 0.15 -1.85
N ALA A 132 -16.90 0.34 -2.71
CA ALA A 132 -15.52 0.05 -2.34
C ALA A 132 -14.89 1.10 -1.43
N ASN A 133 -15.52 2.28 -1.29
CA ASN A 133 -15.14 3.30 -0.33
C ASN A 133 -15.75 3.08 1.07
N ASP A 134 -16.69 2.12 1.22
CA ASP A 134 -17.39 1.84 2.48
C ASP A 134 -16.78 0.67 3.26
N ILE A 135 -15.57 0.29 2.92
CA ILE A 135 -14.76 -0.69 3.66
C ILE A 135 -13.37 -0.14 3.92
N LEU A 136 -12.66 -0.72 4.91
CA LEU A 136 -11.28 -0.34 5.18
C LEU A 136 -10.39 -0.64 3.97
N PRO A 137 -9.53 0.31 3.57
CA PRO A 137 -8.51 0.03 2.57
C PRO A 137 -7.51 -1.00 3.06
N GLY A 138 -6.93 -1.77 2.12
CA GLY A 138 -6.00 -2.84 2.42
C GLY A 138 -4.55 -2.52 2.08
N LEU A 139 -3.64 -3.21 2.80
CA LEU A 139 -2.23 -3.30 2.42
C LEU A 139 -2.09 -4.08 1.10
N THR A 140 -2.83 -5.18 0.99
CA THR A 140 -3.06 -5.92 -0.25
C THR A 140 -4.54 -6.06 -0.55
N GLY A 141 -4.92 -6.61 -1.72
CA GLY A 141 -6.31 -6.80 -2.10
C GLY A 141 -6.49 -7.36 -3.50
N TRP A 142 -7.74 -7.61 -3.86
CA TRP A 142 -8.08 -8.32 -5.09
C TRP A 142 -7.58 -7.63 -6.36
N ALA A 143 -7.70 -6.31 -6.46
CA ALA A 143 -7.18 -5.56 -7.60
C ALA A 143 -5.64 -5.60 -7.67
N GLN A 144 -4.96 -5.62 -6.50
CA GLN A 144 -3.50 -5.65 -6.46
C GLN A 144 -2.91 -6.96 -7.00
N ILE A 145 -3.56 -8.10 -6.73
CA ILE A 145 -3.10 -9.40 -7.23
C ILE A 145 -3.51 -9.68 -8.69
N ASN A 146 -4.49 -8.93 -9.22
CA ASN A 146 -5.01 -9.11 -10.57
C ASN A 146 -4.57 -8.02 -11.57
N GLY A 147 -3.42 -7.37 -11.37
CA GLY A 147 -2.84 -6.42 -12.33
C GLY A 147 -2.41 -5.08 -11.75
N ARG A 148 -2.78 -4.78 -10.47
CA ARG A 148 -2.25 -3.65 -9.69
C ARG A 148 -2.35 -2.30 -10.44
N ASP A 149 -1.20 -1.71 -10.78
CA ASP A 149 -1.12 -0.36 -11.37
C ASP A 149 -1.37 -0.35 -12.89
N GLU A 150 -1.31 -1.52 -13.55
CA GLU A 150 -1.61 -1.67 -14.98
C GLU A 150 -3.11 -1.65 -15.31
N LEU A 151 -3.95 -1.84 -14.29
CA LEU A 151 -5.40 -1.83 -14.47
C LEU A 151 -5.92 -0.42 -14.73
N SER A 152 -6.79 -0.27 -15.71
CA SER A 152 -7.57 0.95 -15.89
C SER A 152 -8.48 1.20 -14.67
N ILE A 153 -8.84 2.45 -14.44
CA ILE A 153 -9.67 2.84 -13.28
C ILE A 153 -10.98 2.06 -13.19
N PRO A 154 -11.77 1.91 -14.27
CA PRO A 154 -13.02 1.13 -14.20
C PRO A 154 -12.79 -0.34 -13.85
N VAL A 155 -11.74 -0.95 -14.39
CA VAL A 155 -11.41 -2.37 -14.11
C VAL A 155 -10.94 -2.52 -12.66
N LYS A 156 -10.12 -1.59 -12.16
CA LYS A 156 -9.66 -1.56 -10.77
C LYS A 156 -10.84 -1.44 -9.81
N ALA A 157 -11.76 -0.51 -10.04
CA ALA A 157 -12.96 -0.33 -9.22
C ALA A 157 -13.89 -1.56 -9.26
N LYS A 158 -14.00 -2.23 -10.42
CA LYS A 158 -14.76 -3.47 -10.56
C LYS A 158 -14.15 -4.62 -9.73
N PHE A 159 -12.82 -4.76 -9.72
CA PHE A 159 -12.15 -5.74 -8.86
C PHE A 159 -12.29 -5.42 -7.38
N ASP A 160 -12.20 -4.14 -7.00
CA ASP A 160 -12.47 -3.71 -5.64
C ASP A 160 -13.92 -4.02 -5.23
N GLY A 161 -14.89 -3.80 -6.13
CA GLY A 161 -16.29 -4.18 -5.94
C GLY A 161 -16.52 -5.68 -5.83
N TYR A 162 -15.77 -6.50 -6.59
CA TYR A 162 -15.80 -7.94 -6.45
C TYR A 162 -15.37 -8.35 -5.03
N TYR A 163 -14.29 -7.76 -4.52
CA TYR A 163 -13.83 -8.00 -3.16
C TYR A 163 -14.89 -7.62 -2.11
N VAL A 164 -15.55 -6.45 -2.28
CA VAL A 164 -16.63 -6.01 -1.37
C VAL A 164 -17.75 -7.05 -1.27
N LYS A 165 -18.18 -7.57 -2.41
CA LYS A 165 -19.29 -8.56 -2.49
C LYS A 165 -18.92 -9.93 -1.95
N ASN A 166 -17.66 -10.35 -2.14
CA ASN A 166 -17.21 -11.71 -1.84
C ASN A 166 -16.24 -11.77 -0.63
N CYS A 167 -16.17 -10.70 0.17
CA CYS A 167 -15.28 -10.58 1.31
C CYS A 167 -15.48 -11.77 2.27
N SER A 168 -14.45 -12.60 2.38
CA SER A 168 -14.43 -13.83 3.18
C SER A 168 -13.01 -14.17 3.62
N PHE A 169 -12.88 -15.00 4.64
CA PHE A 169 -11.58 -15.47 5.12
C PHE A 169 -10.76 -16.15 4.02
N ILE A 170 -11.40 -16.97 3.19
CA ILE A 170 -10.74 -17.70 2.09
C ILE A 170 -10.21 -16.69 1.05
N LEU A 171 -11.01 -15.68 0.69
CA LEU A 171 -10.58 -14.65 -0.27
C LEU A 171 -9.44 -13.80 0.29
N ASP A 172 -9.47 -13.48 1.60
CA ASP A 172 -8.38 -12.77 2.27
C ASP A 172 -7.09 -13.60 2.26
N CYS A 173 -7.15 -14.89 2.62
CA CYS A 173 -6.01 -15.79 2.54
C CYS A 173 -5.44 -15.85 1.12
N ARG A 174 -6.30 -15.96 0.11
CA ARG A 174 -5.89 -15.96 -1.29
C ARG A 174 -5.17 -14.66 -1.66
N CYS A 175 -5.72 -13.50 -1.30
CA CYS A 175 -5.07 -12.22 -1.55
C CYS A 175 -3.67 -12.13 -0.92
N VAL A 176 -3.52 -12.62 0.31
CA VAL A 176 -2.22 -12.63 1.01
C VAL A 176 -1.22 -13.53 0.29
N VAL A 177 -1.58 -14.78 0.01
CA VAL A 177 -0.69 -15.76 -0.64
C VAL A 177 -0.28 -15.28 -2.04
N GLU A 178 -1.24 -14.85 -2.86
CA GLU A 178 -0.95 -14.38 -4.22
C GLU A 178 -0.14 -13.09 -4.22
N SER A 179 -0.27 -12.22 -3.19
CA SER A 179 0.57 -11.02 -3.05
C SER A 179 2.06 -11.35 -2.91
N PHE A 180 2.40 -12.39 -2.14
CA PHE A 180 3.78 -12.85 -2.07
C PHE A 180 4.28 -13.32 -3.44
N LEU A 181 3.46 -14.08 -4.17
CA LEU A 181 3.83 -14.57 -5.50
C LEU A 181 4.02 -13.41 -6.51
N VAL A 182 3.16 -12.39 -6.45
CA VAL A 182 3.26 -11.19 -7.31
C VAL A 182 4.54 -10.41 -7.03
N VAL A 183 4.89 -10.20 -5.75
CA VAL A 183 6.14 -9.53 -5.35
C VAL A 183 7.36 -10.31 -5.86
N PHE A 184 7.36 -11.64 -5.71
CA PHE A 184 8.47 -12.48 -6.19
C PHE A 184 8.56 -12.51 -7.72
N LYS A 185 7.44 -12.53 -8.45
CA LYS A 185 7.40 -12.56 -9.92
C LYS A 185 7.65 -11.21 -10.58
N ARG A 186 7.73 -10.11 -9.83
CA ARG A 186 7.92 -8.73 -10.33
C ARG A 186 6.86 -8.25 -11.33
N TYR A 187 5.66 -8.79 -11.31
CA TYR A 187 4.57 -8.31 -12.17
C TYR A 187 3.97 -7.00 -11.60
N GLY A 188 3.78 -6.00 -12.47
CA GLY A 188 3.02 -4.78 -12.15
C GLY A 188 3.79 -3.72 -11.35
N HIS A 189 5.12 -3.71 -11.37
CA HIS A 189 5.94 -2.62 -10.86
C HIS A 189 6.38 -1.71 -12.02
N ARG A 190 5.53 -0.79 -12.42
CA ARG A 190 5.96 0.39 -13.18
C ARG A 190 6.63 1.38 -12.22
N GLU A 191 7.95 1.28 -12.06
CA GLU A 191 8.74 2.39 -11.58
C GLU A 191 8.83 3.40 -12.74
N GLY A 192 8.01 4.45 -12.70
CA GLY A 192 8.06 5.59 -13.61
C GLY A 192 8.41 5.26 -15.06
N GLY A 193 7.44 5.43 -15.98
CA GLY A 193 7.61 5.05 -17.38
C GLY A 193 8.96 5.47 -17.95
N ALA A 194 9.62 4.48 -18.51
CA ALA A 194 10.59 4.67 -19.54
C ALA A 194 9.85 4.38 -20.85
N ASP A 195 9.57 5.43 -21.61
CA ASP A 195 9.67 5.49 -23.06
C ASP A 195 9.87 6.96 -23.42
#